data_b425892f651dd937fafc1222dec45103
#
_entry.id   b425892f651dd937fafc1222dec45103
#
_cell.length_a   1.000
_cell.length_b   1.000
_cell.length_c   1.000
_cell.angle_alpha   90.00
_cell.angle_beta   90.00
_cell.angle_gamma   90.00
#
_symmetry.space_group_name_H-M   'P 1'
#
loop_
_entity.id
_entity.type
_entity.pdbx_description
1 polymer ?
#
loop_
_entity_poly.entity_id
_entity_poly.type
_entity_poly.pdbx_seq_one_letter_code
_entity_poly.pdbx_strand_id
1 'polypeptide(L)'
;MSDLLLEFYSEEMPASFLEDSANHIKNLLKNRLLKDNINIEKDSCFFTPKRITIIFYGLKLEVGKSKDFIKGPSYNSSAKAVDGFAKSFNTVKEKLIIRETEKGKYYFFKNNNKPNISYLLTSILDTELKRITWKKSMKWGNNKLKWARPLKNILCIFNNRKLVFQLG
;
A
#
# COMPACT_ATOMS: atom_id res chain seq x y z
N MET A 1 -6.59 15.90 -2.04
CA MET A 1 -6.68 14.95 -0.91
C MET A 1 -6.51 13.55 -1.45
N SER A 2 -5.84 12.67 -0.72
CA SER A 2 -5.55 11.31 -1.22
C SER A 2 -6.53 10.34 -0.58
N ASP A 3 -7.70 10.17 -1.21
CA ASP A 3 -8.78 9.36 -0.68
C ASP A 3 -8.84 8.00 -1.37
N LEU A 4 -9.11 6.95 -0.60
CA LEU A 4 -9.32 5.59 -1.08
C LEU A 4 -10.77 5.20 -0.82
N LEU A 5 -11.50 4.90 -1.89
CA LEU A 5 -12.82 4.29 -1.84
C LEU A 5 -12.71 2.83 -2.26
N LEU A 6 -13.31 1.95 -1.48
CA LEU A 6 -13.40 0.52 -1.75
C LEU A 6 -14.86 0.08 -1.58
N GLU A 7 -15.46 -0.44 -2.64
CA GLU A 7 -16.81 -0.97 -2.61
C GLU A 7 -16.83 -2.44 -3.04
N PHE A 8 -17.50 -3.27 -2.25
CA PHE A 8 -17.80 -4.67 -2.55
C PHE A 8 -19.26 -4.80 -2.90
N TYR A 9 -19.58 -5.30 -4.08
CA TYR A 9 -20.92 -5.63 -4.51
C TYR A 9 -21.09 -7.14 -4.58
N SER A 10 -22.04 -7.67 -3.81
CA SER A 10 -22.26 -9.13 -3.67
C SER A 10 -23.73 -9.49 -3.82
N GLU A 11 -24.05 -10.77 -3.77
CA GLU A 11 -25.40 -11.25 -3.46
C GLU A 11 -25.80 -10.82 -2.05
N GLU A 12 -27.09 -10.88 -1.76
CA GLU A 12 -27.68 -10.35 -0.54
C GLU A 12 -27.12 -11.06 0.71
N MET A 13 -26.51 -10.25 1.57
CA MET A 13 -25.91 -10.69 2.84
C MET A 13 -26.94 -10.56 3.98
N PRO A 14 -26.99 -11.53 4.89
CA PRO A 14 -27.88 -11.45 6.06
C PRO A 14 -27.56 -10.22 6.92
N ALA A 15 -28.61 -9.49 7.33
CA ALA A 15 -28.49 -8.29 8.15
C ALA A 15 -27.78 -8.56 9.49
N SER A 16 -27.95 -9.75 10.06
CA SER A 16 -27.45 -10.12 11.40
C SER A 16 -25.92 -10.09 11.57
N PHE A 17 -25.15 -10.05 10.48
CA PHE A 17 -23.69 -9.96 10.59
C PHE A 17 -23.08 -8.90 9.65
N LEU A 18 -23.92 -8.13 8.97
CA LEU A 18 -23.49 -7.19 7.96
C LEU A 18 -22.63 -6.05 8.55
N GLU A 19 -23.10 -5.45 9.64
CA GLU A 19 -22.41 -4.38 10.33
C GLU A 19 -21.08 -4.84 10.92
N ASP A 20 -21.07 -5.95 11.64
CA ASP A 20 -19.86 -6.54 12.22
C ASP A 20 -18.82 -6.83 11.13
N SER A 21 -19.27 -7.42 10.01
CA SER A 21 -18.39 -7.75 8.90
C SER A 21 -17.82 -6.53 8.21
N ALA A 22 -18.64 -5.51 7.98
CA ALA A 22 -18.22 -4.26 7.38
C ALA A 22 -17.16 -3.55 8.25
N ASN A 23 -17.41 -3.46 9.55
CA ASN A 23 -16.45 -2.89 10.50
C ASN A 23 -15.17 -3.75 10.63
N HIS A 24 -15.30 -5.08 10.59
CA HIS A 24 -14.15 -5.98 10.61
C HIS A 24 -13.22 -5.73 9.40
N ILE A 25 -13.78 -5.67 8.20
CA ILE A 25 -13.01 -5.39 6.97
C ILE A 25 -12.34 -4.02 7.05
N LYS A 26 -13.09 -2.99 7.47
CA LYS A 26 -12.55 -1.64 7.64
C LYS A 26 -11.35 -1.64 8.59
N ASN A 27 -11.50 -2.24 9.77
CA ASN A 27 -10.46 -2.28 10.79
C ASN A 27 -9.23 -3.11 10.35
N LEU A 28 -9.43 -4.23 9.67
CA LEU A 28 -8.35 -5.04 9.09
C LEU A 28 -7.51 -4.20 8.12
N LEU A 29 -8.15 -3.53 7.18
CA LEU A 29 -7.47 -2.69 6.21
C LEU A 29 -6.80 -1.48 6.87
N LYS A 30 -7.48 -0.80 7.81
CA LYS A 30 -6.93 0.32 8.56
C LYS A 30 -5.65 -0.06 9.28
N ASN A 31 -5.68 -1.16 10.03
CA ASN A 31 -4.51 -1.64 10.77
C ASN A 31 -3.34 -1.98 9.84
N ARG A 32 -3.63 -2.55 8.69
CA ARG A 32 -2.60 -2.85 7.71
C ARG A 32 -2.00 -1.59 7.09
N LEU A 33 -2.83 -0.61 6.73
CA LEU A 33 -2.36 0.67 6.19
C LEU A 33 -1.44 1.39 7.19
N LEU A 34 -1.84 1.46 8.46
CA LEU A 34 -1.03 2.05 9.52
C LEU A 34 0.29 1.32 9.73
N LYS A 35 0.28 -0.03 9.68
CA LYS A 35 1.50 -0.85 9.79
C LYS A 35 2.49 -0.58 8.64
N ASP A 36 2.00 -0.26 7.47
CA ASP A 36 2.81 0.09 6.31
C ASP A 36 3.10 1.61 6.23
N ASN A 37 2.96 2.33 7.37
CA ASN A 37 3.20 3.77 7.51
C ASN A 37 2.31 4.64 6.60
N ILE A 38 1.12 4.18 6.28
CA ILE A 38 0.11 4.98 5.58
C ILE A 38 -0.85 5.54 6.64
N ASN A 39 -0.70 6.80 6.97
CA ASN A 39 -1.61 7.50 7.88
C ASN A 39 -2.93 7.79 7.20
N ILE A 40 -3.98 7.81 8.02
CA ILE A 40 -5.37 8.01 7.62
C ILE A 40 -5.93 9.13 8.48
N GLU A 41 -6.48 10.18 7.88
CA GLU A 41 -7.08 11.29 8.61
C GLU A 41 -8.46 10.92 9.18
N LYS A 42 -9.28 10.22 8.37
CA LYS A 42 -10.63 9.79 8.74
C LYS A 42 -11.00 8.52 7.98
N ASP A 43 -11.85 7.71 8.57
CA ASP A 43 -12.44 6.54 7.92
C ASP A 43 -13.97 6.53 8.07
N SER A 44 -14.65 5.97 7.09
CA SER A 44 -16.09 5.75 7.09
C SER A 44 -16.42 4.39 6.50
N CYS A 45 -17.54 3.82 6.95
CA CYS A 45 -18.04 2.56 6.44
C CYS A 45 -19.54 2.65 6.27
N PHE A 46 -20.03 2.25 5.10
CA PHE A 46 -21.43 2.20 4.75
C PHE A 46 -21.77 0.80 4.26
N PHE A 47 -22.98 0.36 4.52
CA PHE A 47 -23.40 -0.97 4.07
C PHE A 47 -24.91 -1.03 3.77
N THR A 48 -25.22 -1.88 2.83
CA THR A 48 -26.57 -2.32 2.47
C THR A 48 -26.52 -3.85 2.35
N PRO A 49 -27.67 -4.54 2.24
CA PRO A 49 -27.63 -6.00 2.07
C PRO A 49 -26.74 -6.52 0.93
N LYS A 50 -26.52 -5.70 -0.09
CA LYS A 50 -25.73 -6.09 -1.28
C LYS A 50 -24.39 -5.35 -1.42
N ARG A 51 -24.11 -4.34 -0.58
CA ARG A 51 -22.90 -3.51 -0.71
C ARG A 51 -22.25 -3.23 0.62
N ILE A 52 -20.94 -3.27 0.64
CA ILE A 52 -20.10 -2.72 1.70
C ILE A 52 -19.18 -1.70 1.05
N THR A 53 -19.21 -0.46 1.53
CA THR A 53 -18.38 0.64 1.03
C THR A 53 -17.52 1.17 2.18
N ILE A 54 -16.22 1.20 1.99
CA ILE A 54 -15.24 1.72 2.95
C ILE A 54 -14.53 2.88 2.29
N ILE A 55 -14.39 3.98 3.02
CA ILE A 55 -13.68 5.16 2.56
C ILE A 55 -12.63 5.52 3.61
N PHE A 56 -11.39 5.64 3.16
CA PHE A 56 -10.29 6.20 3.92
C PHE A 56 -9.92 7.55 3.33
N TYR A 57 -9.97 8.59 4.15
CA TYR A 57 -9.71 9.97 3.73
C TYR A 57 -8.30 10.40 4.12
N GLY A 58 -7.69 11.22 3.28
CA GLY A 58 -6.43 11.88 3.57
C GLY A 58 -5.26 10.92 3.77
N LEU A 59 -5.16 9.86 2.94
CA LEU A 59 -4.06 8.91 3.05
C LEU A 59 -2.73 9.61 2.78
N LYS A 60 -1.80 9.51 3.72
CA LYS A 60 -0.43 10.03 3.60
C LYS A 60 0.55 8.90 3.90
N LEU A 61 1.37 8.57 2.92
CA LEU A 61 2.50 7.67 3.16
C LEU A 61 3.56 8.45 3.93
N GLU A 62 3.73 8.12 5.20
CA GLU A 62 4.91 8.53 5.93
C GLU A 62 6.08 7.70 5.42
N VAL A 63 6.75 8.23 4.43
CA VAL A 63 8.08 7.78 4.11
C VAL A 63 8.89 8.12 5.36
N GLY A 64 8.99 7.18 6.28
CA GLY A 64 9.93 7.30 7.39
C GLY A 64 11.23 7.71 6.75
N LYS A 65 12.01 8.64 7.35
CA LYS A 65 13.24 9.20 6.80
C LYS A 65 14.04 8.12 6.04
N SER A 66 13.48 7.64 4.93
CA SER A 66 14.21 6.91 3.91
C SER A 66 15.24 7.93 3.54
N LYS A 67 16.49 7.66 3.89
CA LYS A 67 17.58 8.56 3.62
C LYS A 67 17.43 8.91 2.15
N ASP A 68 16.83 10.09 1.86
CA ASP A 68 16.73 10.60 0.48
C ASP A 68 18.10 10.52 -0.18
N PHE A 69 19.10 10.34 0.67
CA PHE A 69 20.49 10.22 0.32
C PHE A 69 21.12 9.05 1.08
N ILE A 70 21.50 8.03 0.35
CA ILE A 70 22.27 6.90 0.88
C ILE A 70 23.73 7.31 0.90
N LYS A 71 24.36 7.29 2.09
CA LYS A 71 25.77 7.64 2.27
C LYS A 71 26.63 6.53 1.67
N GLY A 72 27.53 6.92 0.79
CA GLY A 72 28.53 6.07 0.15
C GLY A 72 29.95 6.27 0.70
N PRO A 73 30.95 5.89 -0.06
CA PRO A 73 32.36 6.03 0.30
C PRO A 73 32.78 7.50 0.44
N SER A 74 33.87 7.73 1.16
CA SER A 74 34.49 9.04 1.28
C SER A 74 34.95 9.56 -0.10
N TYR A 75 34.98 10.87 -0.26
CA TYR A 75 35.48 11.51 -1.47
C TYR A 75 36.92 11.08 -1.84
N ASN A 76 37.74 10.81 -0.81
CA ASN A 76 39.13 10.35 -0.96
C ASN A 76 39.26 8.84 -1.14
N SER A 77 38.17 8.09 -1.26
CA SER A 77 38.21 6.63 -1.48
C SER A 77 38.67 6.28 -2.89
N SER A 78 39.16 5.08 -3.08
CA SER A 78 39.60 4.60 -4.38
C SER A 78 38.47 4.61 -5.42
N ALA A 79 38.82 4.83 -6.68
CA ALA A 79 37.87 4.83 -7.80
C ALA A 79 37.03 3.53 -7.82
N LYS A 80 37.65 2.38 -7.52
CA LYS A 80 36.94 1.09 -7.45
C LYS A 80 35.83 1.06 -6.40
N ALA A 81 36.04 1.71 -5.24
CA ALA A 81 35.02 1.76 -4.18
C ALA A 81 33.83 2.64 -4.60
N VAL A 82 34.09 3.76 -5.28
CA VAL A 82 33.06 4.67 -5.77
C VAL A 82 32.26 4.03 -6.91
N ASP A 83 32.93 3.36 -7.84
CA ASP A 83 32.29 2.65 -8.95
C ASP A 83 31.47 1.45 -8.47
N GLY A 84 31.98 0.69 -7.47
CA GLY A 84 31.24 -0.38 -6.83
C GLY A 84 29.96 0.11 -6.16
N PHE A 85 30.03 1.24 -5.45
CA PHE A 85 28.86 1.90 -4.86
C PHE A 85 27.87 2.38 -5.91
N ALA A 86 28.32 3.00 -7.00
CA ALA A 86 27.46 3.42 -8.10
C ALA A 86 26.75 2.21 -8.76
N LYS A 87 27.48 1.14 -9.04
CA LYS A 87 26.93 -0.10 -9.62
C LYS A 87 25.89 -0.77 -8.74
N SER A 88 26.01 -0.72 -7.42
CA SER A 88 24.99 -1.29 -6.50
C SER A 88 23.63 -0.62 -6.60
N PHE A 89 23.55 0.58 -7.18
CA PHE A 89 22.31 1.33 -7.44
C PHE A 89 22.00 1.49 -8.94
N ASN A 90 22.61 0.67 -9.79
CA ASN A 90 22.47 0.76 -11.27
C ASN A 90 22.65 2.20 -11.79
N THR A 91 23.65 2.90 -11.28
CA THR A 91 23.96 4.29 -11.63
C THR A 91 25.44 4.45 -11.96
N VAL A 92 25.79 5.64 -12.45
CA VAL A 92 27.18 6.01 -12.77
C VAL A 92 27.69 7.04 -11.76
N LYS A 93 29.00 7.12 -11.60
CA LYS A 93 29.66 8.01 -10.63
C LYS A 93 29.22 9.48 -10.77
N GLU A 94 28.98 9.95 -12.00
CA GLU A 94 28.58 11.33 -12.33
C GLU A 94 27.20 11.70 -11.76
N LYS A 95 26.35 10.72 -11.45
CA LYS A 95 25.04 10.93 -10.84
C LYS A 95 25.06 10.90 -9.30
N LEU A 96 26.23 10.63 -8.71
CA LEU A 96 26.41 10.71 -7.27
C LEU A 96 26.56 12.17 -6.83
N ILE A 97 25.99 12.51 -5.71
CA ILE A 97 26.04 13.86 -5.13
C ILE A 97 27.12 13.87 -4.04
N ILE A 98 28.00 14.85 -4.08
CA ILE A 98 29.00 15.05 -3.03
C ILE A 98 28.38 15.95 -1.97
N ARG A 99 28.43 15.54 -0.71
CA ARG A 99 28.01 16.36 0.44
C ARG A 99 29.06 16.35 1.53
N GLU A 100 29.20 17.49 2.15
CA GLU A 100 30.03 17.67 3.33
C GLU A 100 29.24 17.25 4.58
N THR A 101 29.90 16.50 5.43
CA THR A 101 29.37 16.06 6.73
C THR A 101 30.41 16.40 7.80
N GLU A 102 30.04 16.36 9.07
CA GLU A 102 30.97 16.58 10.18
C GLU A 102 32.24 15.72 10.12
N LYS A 103 32.18 14.58 9.43
CA LYS A 103 33.28 13.61 9.26
C LYS A 103 33.97 13.74 7.89
N GLY A 104 33.74 14.84 7.12
CA GLY A 104 34.33 15.09 5.81
C GLY A 104 33.36 14.92 4.63
N LYS A 105 33.92 14.97 3.40
CA LYS A 105 33.16 14.86 2.15
C LYS A 105 32.90 13.40 1.78
N TYR A 106 31.65 13.08 1.40
CA TYR A 106 31.22 11.75 1.01
C TYR A 106 30.38 11.77 -0.25
N TYR A 107 30.42 10.70 -1.00
CA TYR A 107 29.47 10.46 -2.07
C TYR A 107 28.12 10.02 -1.52
N PHE A 108 27.04 10.52 -2.12
CA PHE A 108 25.67 10.16 -1.76
C PHE A 108 24.90 9.79 -3.02
N PHE A 109 24.14 8.71 -2.91
CA PHE A 109 23.14 8.36 -3.92
C PHE A 109 21.80 8.96 -3.53
N LYS A 110 21.19 9.75 -4.42
CA LYS A 110 19.84 10.27 -4.22
C LYS A 110 18.84 9.18 -4.55
N ASN A 111 18.21 8.63 -3.53
CA ASN A 111 17.15 7.63 -3.72
C ASN A 111 15.86 8.32 -4.21
N ASN A 112 15.66 8.34 -5.52
CA ASN A 112 14.46 8.92 -6.12
C ASN A 112 13.25 7.95 -6.10
N ASN A 113 13.40 6.74 -5.58
CA ASN A 113 12.34 5.77 -5.44
C ASN A 113 11.39 6.20 -4.30
N LYS A 114 10.56 7.20 -4.58
CA LYS A 114 9.37 7.42 -3.76
C LYS A 114 8.48 6.19 -3.93
N PRO A 115 8.17 5.46 -2.85
CA PRO A 115 7.30 4.30 -2.96
C PRO A 115 5.98 4.74 -3.57
N ASN A 116 5.56 4.06 -4.63
CA ASN A 116 4.29 4.36 -5.29
C ASN A 116 3.16 3.88 -4.38
N ILE A 117 2.47 4.81 -3.74
CA ILE A 117 1.36 4.52 -2.83
C ILE A 117 0.27 3.68 -3.52
N SER A 118 0.01 3.90 -4.80
CA SER A 118 -0.98 3.10 -5.53
C SER A 118 -0.58 1.64 -5.64
N TYR A 119 0.69 1.36 -5.93
CA TYR A 119 1.22 -0.01 -5.97
C TYR A 119 1.16 -0.67 -4.59
N LEU A 120 1.52 0.07 -3.54
CA LEU A 120 1.46 -0.42 -2.17
C LEU A 120 0.01 -0.73 -1.76
N LEU A 121 -0.93 0.16 -2.06
CA LEU A 121 -2.36 -0.06 -1.82
C LEU A 121 -2.87 -1.31 -2.54
N THR A 122 -2.54 -1.49 -3.80
CA THR A 122 -2.93 -2.70 -4.57
C THR A 122 -2.41 -3.97 -3.91
N SER A 123 -1.15 -3.99 -3.49
CA SER A 123 -0.53 -5.14 -2.82
C SER A 123 -1.19 -5.44 -1.46
N ILE A 124 -1.49 -4.39 -0.67
CA ILE A 124 -2.19 -4.51 0.61
C ILE A 124 -3.58 -5.10 0.39
N LEU A 125 -4.35 -4.55 -0.56
CA LEU A 125 -5.71 -5.01 -0.83
C LEU A 125 -5.72 -6.46 -1.29
N ASP A 126 -4.85 -6.85 -2.23
CA ASP A 126 -4.74 -8.24 -2.70
C ASP A 126 -4.43 -9.22 -1.55
N THR A 127 -3.56 -8.83 -0.65
CA THR A 127 -3.16 -9.69 0.47
C THR A 127 -4.23 -9.75 1.56
N GLU A 128 -4.75 -8.61 2.01
CA GLU A 128 -5.64 -8.57 3.17
C GLU A 128 -7.05 -9.02 2.84
N LEU A 129 -7.55 -8.77 1.62
CA LEU A 129 -8.89 -9.21 1.24
C LEU A 129 -9.00 -10.74 1.15
N LYS A 130 -7.91 -11.43 0.84
CA LYS A 130 -7.84 -12.91 0.87
C LYS A 130 -7.84 -13.49 2.29
N ARG A 131 -7.52 -12.67 3.29
CA ARG A 131 -7.47 -13.07 4.71
C ARG A 131 -8.76 -12.81 5.47
N ILE A 132 -9.75 -12.16 4.84
CA ILE A 132 -11.01 -11.88 5.51
C ILE A 132 -11.68 -13.19 5.94
N THR A 133 -12.01 -13.26 7.22
CA THR A 133 -12.77 -14.36 7.79
C THR A 133 -14.23 -13.96 7.99
N TRP A 134 -15.13 -14.84 7.61
CA TRP A 134 -16.57 -14.64 7.69
C TRP A 134 -17.19 -15.63 8.68
N LYS A 135 -18.16 -15.21 9.47
CA LYS A 135 -18.94 -16.12 10.35
C LYS A 135 -19.55 -17.30 9.56
N LYS A 136 -20.04 -17.00 8.36
CA LYS A 136 -20.47 -17.98 7.34
C LYS A 136 -19.91 -17.54 6.00
N SER A 137 -19.28 -18.44 5.28
CA SER A 137 -18.69 -18.18 3.97
C SER A 137 -18.97 -19.30 3.00
N MET A 138 -18.91 -18.97 1.73
CA MET A 138 -19.06 -19.94 0.65
C MET A 138 -18.00 -19.69 -0.42
N LYS A 139 -17.73 -20.71 -1.21
CA LYS A 139 -17.02 -20.63 -2.48
C LYS A 139 -18.03 -20.63 -3.61
N TRP A 140 -17.72 -20.00 -4.71
CA TRP A 140 -18.57 -20.03 -5.90
C TRP A 140 -17.71 -20.09 -7.16
N GLY A 141 -18.24 -20.70 -8.23
CA GLY A 141 -17.49 -20.93 -9.46
C GLY A 141 -16.21 -21.75 -9.19
N ASN A 142 -15.16 -21.46 -9.94
CA ASN A 142 -13.85 -22.11 -9.81
C ASN A 142 -12.88 -21.35 -8.89
N ASN A 143 -13.35 -20.34 -8.19
CA ASN A 143 -12.51 -19.48 -7.36
C ASN A 143 -12.14 -20.15 -6.02
N LYS A 144 -10.93 -19.89 -5.55
CA LYS A 144 -10.48 -20.31 -4.22
C LYS A 144 -10.93 -19.34 -3.11
N LEU A 145 -11.37 -18.14 -3.49
CA LEU A 145 -11.83 -17.11 -2.55
C LEU A 145 -13.07 -17.57 -1.80
N LYS A 146 -13.07 -17.32 -0.49
CA LYS A 146 -14.24 -17.51 0.37
C LYS A 146 -14.82 -16.14 0.73
N TRP A 147 -16.11 -15.95 0.50
CA TRP A 147 -16.81 -14.72 0.84
C TRP A 147 -18.15 -15.02 1.50
N ALA A 148 -18.76 -14.04 2.19
CA ALA A 148 -20.04 -14.26 2.86
C ALA A 148 -21.14 -14.68 1.87
N ARG A 149 -21.17 -14.07 0.71
CA ARG A 149 -22.03 -14.37 -0.45
C ARG A 149 -21.23 -14.18 -1.74
N PRO A 150 -21.66 -14.74 -2.87
CA PRO A 150 -20.96 -14.53 -4.14
C PRO A 150 -20.69 -13.06 -4.42
N LEU A 151 -19.43 -12.71 -4.54
CA LEU A 151 -18.97 -11.37 -4.86
C LEU A 151 -19.11 -11.15 -6.36
N LYS A 152 -19.84 -10.11 -6.76
CA LYS A 152 -20.11 -9.78 -8.17
C LYS A 152 -19.12 -8.79 -8.74
N ASN A 153 -18.74 -7.80 -7.93
CA ASN A 153 -17.83 -6.74 -8.36
C ASN A 153 -17.11 -6.10 -7.19
N ILE A 154 -15.93 -5.55 -7.47
CA ILE A 154 -15.16 -4.72 -6.56
C ILE A 154 -14.83 -3.42 -7.29
N LEU A 155 -15.17 -2.29 -6.69
CA LEU A 155 -14.72 -0.98 -7.14
C LEU A 155 -13.68 -0.44 -6.17
N CYS A 156 -12.54 -0.06 -6.70
CA CYS A 156 -11.49 0.60 -5.93
C CYS A 156 -11.05 1.87 -6.65
N ILE A 157 -11.12 3.00 -5.96
CA ILE A 157 -10.74 4.31 -6.49
C ILE A 157 -9.77 4.96 -5.52
N PHE A 158 -8.62 5.39 -6.01
CA PHE A 158 -7.66 6.19 -5.27
C PHE A 158 -7.29 7.44 -6.06
N ASN A 159 -7.40 8.61 -5.46
CA ASN A 159 -7.13 9.91 -6.11
C ASN A 159 -7.84 10.04 -7.47
N ASN A 160 -9.15 9.77 -7.51
CA ASN A 160 -9.98 9.82 -8.71
C ASN A 160 -9.54 8.89 -9.84
N ARG A 161 -8.67 7.90 -9.54
CA ARG A 161 -8.22 6.89 -10.49
C ARG A 161 -8.62 5.50 -10.02
N LYS A 162 -9.11 4.69 -10.94
CA LYS A 162 -9.41 3.29 -10.66
C LYS A 162 -8.12 2.52 -10.36
N LEU A 163 -8.09 1.84 -9.22
CA LEU A 163 -7.07 0.83 -8.94
C LEU A 163 -7.60 -0.53 -9.36
N VAL A 164 -6.82 -1.22 -10.20
CA VAL A 164 -7.17 -2.56 -10.67
C VAL A 164 -6.34 -3.57 -9.90
N PHE A 165 -7.00 -4.53 -9.28
CA PHE A 165 -6.39 -5.70 -8.65
C PHE A 165 -7.29 -6.90 -8.86
N GLN A 166 -6.74 -8.09 -8.75
CA GLN A 166 -7.45 -9.33 -9.01
C GLN A 166 -7.58 -10.15 -7.72
N LEU A 167 -8.81 -10.47 -7.37
CA LEU A 167 -9.13 -11.22 -6.18
C LEU A 167 -9.63 -12.63 -6.57
N GLY A 168 -8.81 -13.63 -6.38
CA GLY A 168 -9.15 -15.03 -6.71
C GLY A 168 -8.54 -15.54 -7.98
#